data_10ce137f85f2d8427880c0d1262dbd95
#
_entry.id   10ce137f85f2d8427880c0d1262dbd95
#
_cell.length_a   1.000
_cell.length_b   1.000
_cell.length_c   1.000
_cell.angle_alpha   90.00
_cell.angle_beta   90.00
_cell.angle_gamma   90.00
#
_symmetry.space_group_name_H-M   'P 1'
#
loop_
_entity.id
_entity.type
_entity.pdbx_description
1 polymer ?
#
loop_
_entity_poly.entity_id
_entity_poly.type
_entity_poly.pdbx_seq_one_letter_code
_entity_poly.pdbx_strand_id
1 'polypeptide(L)'
;MNDLEMYREQLSLCDDKIIDALVERGKIVEKIMAYKEEYGMPILQPQQETKQKVRLEAKLEGNKYKEEIYDIFRRILRNSKRIQARKLFGYNIVLIGFMGAGKTTISDYLSTMFAMKVVEMDGLIAEREGMSIPDIFATYGEEYFRDQETNLLKELQEESNLVISCGGGAALRAVSYTHLTL
;
A
#
# COMPACT_ATOMS: atom_id res chain seq x y z
N MET A 1 -36.36 23.30 12.56
CA MET A 1 -34.99 22.89 12.15
C MET A 1 -34.22 24.18 11.97
N ASN A 2 -33.10 24.36 12.64
CA ASN A 2 -32.31 25.57 12.45
C ASN A 2 -31.47 25.42 11.15
N ASP A 3 -30.99 26.56 10.61
CA ASP A 3 -30.24 26.58 9.35
C ASP A 3 -28.99 25.65 9.39
N LEU A 4 -28.38 25.51 10.55
CA LEU A 4 -27.21 24.63 10.75
C LEU A 4 -27.58 23.14 10.59
N GLU A 5 -28.72 22.72 11.08
CA GLU A 5 -29.23 21.36 10.92
C GLU A 5 -29.53 21.05 9.45
N MET A 6 -30.15 21.99 8.76
CA MET A 6 -30.40 21.87 7.32
C MET A 6 -29.11 21.76 6.52
N TYR A 7 -28.07 22.55 6.83
CA TYR A 7 -26.77 22.45 6.13
C TYR A 7 -26.05 21.12 6.43
N ARG A 8 -26.15 20.59 7.65
CA ARG A 8 -25.59 19.28 8.01
C ARG A 8 -26.27 18.15 7.23
N GLU A 9 -27.59 18.21 7.08
CA GLU A 9 -28.33 17.24 6.29
C GLU A 9 -27.94 17.30 4.80
N GLN A 10 -27.82 18.51 4.24
CA GLN A 10 -27.31 18.69 2.87
C GLN A 10 -25.89 18.14 2.69
N LEU A 11 -25.03 18.32 3.69
CA LEU A 11 -23.67 17.75 3.67
C LEU A 11 -23.70 16.22 3.66
N SER A 12 -24.52 15.61 4.52
CA SER A 12 -24.68 14.15 4.55
C SER A 12 -25.17 13.59 3.21
N LEU A 13 -26.14 14.25 2.57
CA LEU A 13 -26.60 13.86 1.23
C LEU A 13 -25.50 14.01 0.14
N CYS A 14 -24.58 14.95 0.32
CA CYS A 14 -23.43 15.09 -0.57
C CYS A 14 -22.42 13.99 -0.34
N ASP A 15 -22.16 13.62 0.92
CA ASP A 15 -21.27 12.53 1.29
C ASP A 15 -21.76 11.18 0.74
N ASP A 16 -23.06 10.90 0.83
CA ASP A 16 -23.68 9.69 0.24
C ASP A 16 -23.40 9.59 -1.26
N LYS A 17 -23.54 10.70 -2.00
CA LYS A 17 -23.22 10.71 -3.45
C LYS A 17 -21.75 10.43 -3.72
N ILE A 18 -20.84 10.90 -2.87
CA ILE A 18 -19.41 10.64 -2.97
C ILE A 18 -19.15 9.14 -2.73
N ILE A 19 -19.77 8.55 -1.71
CA ILE A 19 -19.64 7.12 -1.40
C ILE A 19 -20.15 6.29 -2.58
N ASP A 20 -21.34 6.55 -3.10
CA ASP A 20 -21.90 5.83 -4.24
C ASP A 20 -21.01 5.93 -5.47
N ALA A 21 -20.50 7.12 -5.79
CA ALA A 21 -19.57 7.33 -6.91
C ALA A 21 -18.25 6.57 -6.72
N LEU A 22 -17.74 6.46 -5.49
CA LEU A 22 -16.53 5.69 -5.19
C LEU A 22 -16.75 4.19 -5.32
N VAL A 23 -17.92 3.67 -4.90
CA VAL A 23 -18.32 2.27 -5.08
C VAL A 23 -18.44 1.93 -6.57
N GLU A 24 -19.14 2.76 -7.33
CA GLU A 24 -19.28 2.59 -8.77
C GLU A 24 -17.91 2.60 -9.48
N ARG A 25 -17.06 3.56 -9.10
CA ARG A 25 -15.70 3.67 -9.64
C ARG A 25 -14.87 2.43 -9.32
N GLY A 26 -14.99 1.85 -8.13
CA GLY A 26 -14.34 0.58 -7.76
C GLY A 26 -14.74 -0.55 -8.71
N LYS A 27 -16.05 -0.74 -8.95
CA LYS A 27 -16.56 -1.74 -9.89
C LYS A 27 -16.05 -1.54 -11.32
N ILE A 28 -15.90 -0.28 -11.75
CA ILE A 28 -15.33 0.03 -13.08
C ILE A 28 -13.84 -0.34 -13.15
N VAL A 29 -13.08 -0.08 -12.08
CA VAL A 29 -11.65 -0.47 -12.01
C VAL A 29 -11.51 -1.99 -12.11
N GLU A 30 -12.36 -2.76 -11.43
CA GLU A 30 -12.37 -4.22 -11.53
C GLU A 30 -12.69 -4.72 -12.95
N LYS A 31 -13.65 -4.10 -13.63
CA LYS A 31 -13.97 -4.41 -15.03
C LYS A 31 -12.80 -4.11 -15.98
N ILE A 32 -12.12 -2.99 -15.79
CA ILE A 32 -10.91 -2.63 -16.56
C ILE A 32 -9.82 -3.68 -16.34
N MET A 33 -9.66 -4.17 -15.12
CA MET A 33 -8.67 -5.20 -14.81
C MET A 33 -9.01 -6.53 -15.52
N ALA A 34 -10.26 -6.98 -15.41
CA ALA A 34 -10.71 -8.20 -16.08
C ALA A 34 -10.49 -8.12 -17.60
N TYR A 35 -10.81 -6.98 -18.21
CA TYR A 35 -10.57 -6.74 -19.64
C TYR A 35 -9.08 -6.83 -20.00
N LYS A 36 -8.21 -6.16 -19.21
CA LYS A 36 -6.77 -6.22 -19.46
C LYS A 36 -6.19 -7.62 -19.34
N GLU A 37 -6.66 -8.40 -18.38
CA GLU A 37 -6.27 -9.78 -18.17
C GLU A 37 -6.69 -10.66 -19.35
N GLU A 38 -7.93 -10.53 -19.82
CA GLU A 38 -8.47 -11.28 -20.96
C GLU A 38 -7.69 -11.01 -22.25
N TYR A 39 -7.29 -9.76 -22.49
CA TYR A 39 -6.60 -9.35 -23.73
C TYR A 39 -5.08 -9.25 -23.59
N GLY A 40 -4.48 -9.72 -22.51
CA GLY A 40 -3.04 -9.69 -22.29
C GLY A 40 -2.45 -8.29 -22.27
N MET A 41 -3.23 -7.27 -21.86
CA MET A 41 -2.80 -5.87 -21.88
C MET A 41 -1.97 -5.55 -20.63
N PRO A 42 -0.97 -4.65 -20.76
CA PRO A 42 -0.19 -4.23 -19.60
C PRO A 42 -1.09 -3.53 -18.57
N ILE A 43 -0.95 -3.96 -17.32
CA ILE A 43 -1.75 -3.45 -16.21
C ILE A 43 -1.42 -2.00 -15.92
N LEU A 44 -0.13 -1.69 -15.90
CA LEU A 44 0.37 -0.33 -15.74
C LEU A 44 0.40 0.38 -17.10
N GLN A 45 -0.28 1.49 -17.15
CA GLN A 45 -0.31 2.36 -18.32
C GLN A 45 -0.02 3.81 -17.90
N PRO A 46 1.27 4.21 -17.76
CA PRO A 46 1.66 5.55 -17.31
C PRO A 46 1.01 6.68 -18.11
N GLN A 47 0.78 6.45 -19.41
CA GLN A 47 0.10 7.41 -20.27
C GLN A 47 -1.35 7.71 -19.83
N GLN A 48 -2.06 6.71 -19.29
CA GLN A 48 -3.43 6.92 -18.79
C GLN A 48 -3.43 7.73 -17.49
N GLU A 49 -2.42 7.54 -16.64
CA GLU A 49 -2.26 8.36 -15.42
C GLU A 49 -2.02 9.83 -15.78
N THR A 50 -1.17 10.08 -16.75
CA THR A 50 -0.92 11.44 -17.26
C THR A 50 -2.20 12.06 -17.84
N LYS A 51 -2.96 11.33 -18.64
CA LYS A 51 -4.25 11.80 -19.19
C LYS A 51 -5.25 12.14 -18.09
N GLN A 52 -5.33 11.30 -17.04
CA GLN A 52 -6.24 11.55 -15.91
C GLN A 52 -5.82 12.80 -15.13
N LYS A 53 -4.52 13.01 -14.93
CA LYS A 53 -3.99 14.20 -14.27
C LYS A 53 -4.35 15.47 -15.04
N VAL A 54 -4.06 15.51 -16.33
CA VAL A 54 -4.39 16.66 -17.21
C VAL A 54 -5.90 16.95 -17.21
N ARG A 55 -6.74 15.91 -17.29
CA ARG A 55 -8.20 16.05 -17.23
C ARG A 55 -8.65 16.66 -15.90
N LEU A 56 -8.05 16.22 -14.78
CA LEU A 56 -8.40 16.71 -13.46
C LEU A 56 -8.01 18.19 -13.31
N GLU A 57 -6.80 18.54 -13.73
CA GLU A 57 -6.30 19.92 -13.71
C GLU A 57 -7.21 20.86 -14.50
N ALA A 58 -7.59 20.47 -15.73
CA ALA A 58 -8.50 21.25 -16.57
C ALA A 58 -9.89 21.39 -15.95
N LYS A 59 -10.43 20.32 -15.30
CA LYS A 59 -11.74 20.37 -14.65
C LYS A 59 -11.76 21.27 -13.41
N LEU A 60 -10.64 21.43 -12.74
CA LEU A 60 -10.49 22.23 -11.53
C LEU A 60 -9.95 23.64 -11.76
N GLU A 61 -9.75 24.02 -13.02
CA GLU A 61 -9.28 25.36 -13.35
C GLU A 61 -10.26 26.43 -12.83
N GLY A 62 -9.73 27.39 -12.08
CA GLY A 62 -10.53 28.45 -11.45
C GLY A 62 -11.37 28.02 -10.23
N ASN A 63 -11.35 26.75 -9.83
CA ASN A 63 -12.09 26.30 -8.65
C ASN A 63 -11.32 26.63 -7.37
N LYS A 64 -11.99 27.28 -6.40
CA LYS A 64 -11.37 27.69 -5.12
C LYS A 64 -10.97 26.51 -4.22
N TYR A 65 -11.51 25.32 -4.43
CA TYR A 65 -11.18 24.07 -3.70
C TYR A 65 -10.25 23.16 -4.50
N LYS A 66 -9.53 23.71 -5.46
CA LYS A 66 -8.69 22.93 -6.40
C LYS A 66 -7.70 22.05 -5.68
N GLU A 67 -6.96 22.59 -4.72
CA GLU A 67 -5.89 21.86 -4.01
C GLU A 67 -6.44 20.72 -3.16
N GLU A 68 -7.52 20.97 -2.40
CA GLU A 68 -8.17 19.97 -1.56
C GLU A 68 -8.75 18.82 -2.41
N ILE A 69 -9.44 19.16 -3.50
CA ILE A 69 -9.99 18.16 -4.42
C ILE A 69 -8.87 17.39 -5.10
N TYR A 70 -7.78 18.04 -5.47
CA TYR A 70 -6.63 17.39 -6.08
C TYR A 70 -5.99 16.35 -5.15
N ASP A 71 -5.82 16.67 -3.88
CA ASP A 71 -5.31 15.75 -2.87
C ASP A 71 -6.22 14.54 -2.65
N ILE A 72 -7.53 14.74 -2.61
CA ILE A 72 -8.51 13.66 -2.53
C ILE A 72 -8.39 12.75 -3.76
N PHE A 73 -8.31 13.31 -4.96
CA PHE A 73 -8.19 12.53 -6.20
C PHE A 73 -6.87 11.75 -6.29
N ARG A 74 -5.76 12.28 -5.79
CA ARG A 74 -4.50 11.53 -5.67
C ARG A 74 -4.68 10.27 -4.83
N ARG A 75 -5.40 10.36 -3.70
CA ARG A 75 -5.73 9.21 -2.85
C ARG A 75 -6.67 8.23 -3.55
N ILE A 76 -7.67 8.71 -4.27
CA ILE A 76 -8.59 7.89 -5.07
C ILE A 76 -7.82 7.11 -6.15
N LEU A 77 -6.89 7.74 -6.87
CA LEU A 77 -6.05 7.09 -7.88
C LEU A 77 -5.12 6.03 -7.24
N ARG A 78 -4.52 6.36 -6.10
CA ARG A 78 -3.71 5.41 -5.33
C ARG A 78 -4.54 4.20 -4.87
N ASN A 79 -5.77 4.40 -4.41
CA ASN A 79 -6.66 3.31 -4.02
C ASN A 79 -7.04 2.42 -5.21
N SER A 80 -7.17 2.98 -6.42
CA SER A 80 -7.40 2.17 -7.62
C SER A 80 -6.22 1.27 -7.94
N LYS A 81 -4.98 1.75 -7.77
CA LYS A 81 -3.77 0.91 -7.88
C LYS A 81 -3.79 -0.22 -6.85
N ARG A 82 -4.21 0.06 -5.61
CA ARG A 82 -4.34 -0.98 -4.56
C ARG A 82 -5.37 -2.04 -4.91
N ILE A 83 -6.52 -1.67 -5.47
CA ILE A 83 -7.54 -2.64 -5.94
C ILE A 83 -6.93 -3.53 -7.03
N GLN A 84 -6.22 -2.93 -7.98
CA GLN A 84 -5.53 -3.67 -9.04
C GLN A 84 -4.44 -4.60 -8.49
N ALA A 85 -3.61 -4.09 -7.58
CA ALA A 85 -2.54 -4.87 -6.97
C ALA A 85 -3.06 -6.07 -6.17
N ARG A 86 -4.14 -5.93 -5.40
CA ARG A 86 -4.76 -7.04 -4.66
C ARG A 86 -5.23 -8.17 -5.57
N LYS A 87 -5.67 -7.85 -6.77
CA LYS A 87 -6.08 -8.86 -7.75
C LYS A 87 -4.89 -9.57 -8.39
N LEU A 88 -3.78 -8.85 -8.56
CA LEU A 88 -2.53 -9.36 -9.16
C LEU A 88 -1.67 -10.14 -8.17
N PHE A 89 -1.51 -9.57 -6.99
CA PHE A 89 -0.67 -10.07 -5.93
C PHE A 89 -1.56 -10.44 -4.74
N GLY A 90 -2.28 -11.56 -4.83
CA GLY A 90 -3.03 -12.15 -3.72
C GLY A 90 -2.11 -12.70 -2.61
N TYR A 91 -0.80 -12.48 -2.76
CA TYR A 91 0.29 -12.92 -1.88
C TYR A 91 1.18 -11.75 -1.48
N ASN A 92 2.02 -11.96 -0.48
CA ASN A 92 3.04 -11.01 -0.07
C ASN A 92 4.31 -11.20 -0.92
N ILE A 93 4.99 -10.08 -1.22
CA ILE A 93 6.30 -10.10 -1.87
C ILE A 93 7.35 -9.91 -0.79
N VAL A 94 8.23 -10.89 -0.62
CA VAL A 94 9.29 -10.82 0.38
C VAL A 94 10.63 -10.52 -0.30
N LEU A 95 11.26 -9.45 0.13
CA LEU A 95 12.59 -9.02 -0.33
C LEU A 95 13.63 -9.43 0.70
N ILE A 96 14.53 -10.32 0.31
CA ILE A 96 15.61 -10.82 1.16
C ILE A 96 16.95 -10.38 0.55
N GLY A 97 17.90 -10.01 1.38
CA GLY A 97 19.24 -9.67 0.94
C GLY A 97 19.97 -8.77 1.92
N PHE A 98 21.28 -8.69 1.76
CA PHE A 98 22.14 -7.84 2.58
C PHE A 98 21.88 -6.35 2.40
N MET A 99 22.42 -5.54 3.30
CA MET A 99 22.43 -4.10 3.16
C MET A 99 23.05 -3.70 1.81
N GLY A 100 22.43 -2.75 1.11
CA GLY A 100 22.87 -2.34 -0.23
C GLY A 100 22.42 -3.21 -1.40
N ALA A 101 21.72 -4.34 -1.18
CA ALA A 101 21.20 -5.21 -2.24
C ALA A 101 20.05 -4.63 -3.08
N GLY A 102 19.66 -3.38 -2.86
CA GLY A 102 18.61 -2.70 -3.62
C GLY A 102 17.17 -2.99 -3.16
N LYS A 103 16.97 -3.62 -2.00
CA LYS A 103 15.62 -3.92 -1.46
C LYS A 103 14.74 -2.69 -1.40
N THR A 104 15.26 -1.58 -0.84
CA THR A 104 14.52 -0.31 -0.72
C THR A 104 14.10 0.23 -2.08
N THR A 105 14.97 0.15 -3.09
CA THR A 105 14.64 0.59 -4.46
C THR A 105 13.49 -0.22 -5.05
N ILE A 106 13.47 -1.55 -4.83
CA ILE A 106 12.40 -2.43 -5.30
C ILE A 106 11.12 -2.19 -4.50
N SER A 107 11.19 -2.06 -3.16
CA SER A 107 10.01 -1.80 -2.33
C SER A 107 9.37 -0.45 -2.66
N ASP A 108 10.16 0.59 -2.90
CA ASP A 108 9.68 1.91 -3.33
C ASP A 108 9.01 1.84 -4.71
N TYR A 109 9.60 1.09 -5.64
CA TYR A 109 9.00 0.86 -6.95
C TYR A 109 7.64 0.17 -6.81
N LEU A 110 7.54 -0.93 -6.09
CA LEU A 110 6.30 -1.67 -5.88
C LEU A 110 5.24 -0.82 -5.15
N SER A 111 5.65 -0.05 -4.14
CA SER A 111 4.77 0.87 -3.43
C SER A 111 4.25 1.98 -4.34
N THR A 112 5.10 2.55 -5.20
CA THR A 112 4.72 3.63 -6.10
C THR A 112 3.82 3.13 -7.23
N MET A 113 4.19 2.02 -7.86
CA MET A 113 3.51 1.50 -9.05
C MET A 113 2.21 0.78 -8.70
N PHE A 114 2.20 -0.02 -7.64
CA PHE A 114 1.07 -0.88 -7.27
C PHE A 114 0.38 -0.45 -5.98
N ALA A 115 0.87 0.62 -5.32
CA ALA A 115 0.38 1.09 -4.03
C ALA A 115 0.38 -0.01 -2.94
N MET A 116 1.31 -0.98 -3.04
CA MET A 116 1.52 -1.98 -2.00
C MET A 116 2.05 -1.33 -0.72
N LYS A 117 1.63 -1.85 0.42
CA LYS A 117 2.16 -1.41 1.73
C LYS A 117 3.54 -2.04 1.91
N VAL A 118 4.56 -1.23 2.16
CA VAL A 118 5.90 -1.69 2.50
C VAL A 118 6.00 -1.89 4.02
N VAL A 119 6.56 -3.01 4.43
CA VAL A 119 6.91 -3.32 5.81
C VAL A 119 8.42 -3.57 5.87
N GLU A 120 9.14 -2.63 6.47
CA GLU A 120 10.56 -2.78 6.80
C GLU A 120 10.66 -3.47 8.16
N MET A 121 11.01 -4.76 8.18
CA MET A 121 10.97 -5.59 9.38
C MET A 121 11.88 -5.06 10.49
N ASP A 122 13.10 -4.71 10.14
CA ASP A 122 14.09 -4.20 11.10
C ASP A 122 13.56 -2.93 11.81
N GLY A 123 13.00 -2.00 11.03
CA GLY A 123 12.41 -0.76 11.55
C GLY A 123 11.21 -1.01 12.45
N LEU A 124 10.32 -1.94 12.05
CA LEU A 124 9.12 -2.26 12.82
C LEU A 124 9.46 -2.96 14.15
N ILE A 125 10.47 -3.84 14.16
CA ILE A 125 10.95 -4.47 15.41
C ILE A 125 11.55 -3.41 16.33
N ALA A 126 12.41 -2.53 15.81
CA ALA A 126 13.00 -1.45 16.60
C ALA A 126 11.94 -0.52 17.20
N GLU A 127 10.88 -0.19 16.44
CA GLU A 127 9.75 0.61 16.91
C GLU A 127 8.97 -0.10 18.03
N ARG A 128 8.67 -1.39 17.87
CA ARG A 128 7.95 -2.18 18.88
C ARG A 128 8.73 -2.33 20.19
N GLU A 129 10.04 -2.53 20.10
CA GLU A 129 10.93 -2.66 21.26
C GLU A 129 11.28 -1.31 21.89
N GLY A 130 11.01 -0.20 21.22
CA GLY A 130 11.34 1.16 21.68
C GLY A 130 12.85 1.42 21.77
N MET A 131 13.68 0.65 21.06
CA MET A 131 15.14 0.75 21.09
C MET A 131 15.77 0.40 19.74
N SER A 132 17.02 0.80 19.54
CA SER A 132 17.74 0.49 18.29
C SER A 132 18.10 -1.01 18.22
N ILE A 133 18.28 -1.54 16.99
CA ILE A 133 18.69 -2.93 16.79
C ILE A 133 19.99 -3.26 17.51
N PRO A 134 21.05 -2.43 17.48
CA PRO A 134 22.26 -2.65 18.29
C PRO A 134 21.98 -2.76 19.78
N ASP A 135 21.06 -1.96 20.30
CA ASP A 135 20.70 -1.99 21.73
C ASP A 135 19.91 -3.27 22.06
N ILE A 136 19.04 -3.74 21.16
CA ILE A 136 18.35 -5.04 21.29
C ILE A 136 19.38 -6.16 21.37
N PHE A 137 20.36 -6.18 20.48
CA PHE A 137 21.42 -7.18 20.53
C PHE A 137 22.27 -7.12 21.81
N ALA A 138 22.60 -5.91 22.26
CA ALA A 138 23.38 -5.72 23.50
C ALA A 138 22.60 -6.14 24.75
N THR A 139 21.28 -5.92 24.76
CA THR A 139 20.42 -6.15 25.94
C THR A 139 19.89 -7.58 26.02
N TYR A 140 19.39 -8.11 24.89
CA TYR A 140 18.65 -9.38 24.83
C TYR A 140 19.37 -10.46 24.01
N GLY A 141 20.40 -10.10 23.26
CA GLY A 141 21.14 -11.00 22.38
C GLY A 141 20.51 -11.18 21.00
N GLU A 142 21.30 -11.81 20.10
CA GLU A 142 20.88 -12.04 18.71
C GLU A 142 19.68 -12.99 18.62
N GLU A 143 19.65 -14.02 19.46
CA GLU A 143 18.58 -15.03 19.45
C GLU A 143 17.21 -14.42 19.67
N TYR A 144 17.10 -13.51 20.64
CA TYR A 144 15.87 -12.75 20.89
C TYR A 144 15.41 -11.98 19.65
N PHE A 145 16.33 -11.26 19.00
CA PHE A 145 15.99 -10.52 17.78
C PHE A 145 15.47 -11.45 16.68
N ARG A 146 16.08 -12.62 16.50
CA ARG A 146 15.64 -13.62 15.53
C ARG A 146 14.27 -14.20 15.85
N ASP A 147 13.92 -14.29 17.12
CA ASP A 147 12.58 -14.70 17.52
C ASP A 147 11.54 -13.60 17.19
N GLN A 148 11.90 -12.33 17.40
CA GLN A 148 11.04 -11.22 16.97
C GLN A 148 10.84 -11.20 15.43
N GLU A 149 11.89 -11.42 14.64
CA GLU A 149 11.76 -11.56 13.17
C GLU A 149 10.78 -12.69 12.82
N THR A 150 10.92 -13.86 13.44
CA THR A 150 10.07 -15.03 13.18
C THR A 150 8.61 -14.76 13.57
N ASN A 151 8.37 -14.14 14.73
CA ASN A 151 7.02 -13.81 15.19
C ASN A 151 6.36 -12.77 14.28
N LEU A 152 7.11 -11.74 13.86
CA LEU A 152 6.61 -10.74 12.93
C LEU A 152 6.26 -11.35 11.56
N LEU A 153 7.06 -12.27 11.04
CA LEU A 153 6.74 -12.97 9.80
C LEU A 153 5.44 -13.77 9.92
N LYS A 154 5.21 -14.45 11.04
CA LYS A 154 3.94 -15.17 11.30
C LYS A 154 2.74 -14.23 11.33
N GLU A 155 2.86 -13.07 11.95
CA GLU A 155 1.79 -12.06 11.93
C GLU A 155 1.51 -11.57 10.51
N LEU A 156 2.55 -11.27 9.74
CA LEU A 156 2.42 -10.73 8.39
C LEU A 156 1.89 -11.76 7.36
N GLN A 157 1.94 -13.06 7.66
CA GLN A 157 1.31 -14.10 6.82
C GLN A 157 -0.22 -13.99 6.76
N GLU A 158 -0.85 -13.46 7.81
CA GLU A 158 -2.29 -13.24 7.84
C GLU A 158 -2.75 -12.06 6.97
N GLU A 159 -1.81 -11.22 6.56
CA GLU A 159 -2.06 -10.11 5.62
C GLU A 159 -1.69 -10.53 4.19
N SER A 160 -2.20 -9.80 3.20
CA SER A 160 -1.86 -9.99 1.79
C SER A 160 -1.53 -8.66 1.12
N ASN A 161 -0.86 -8.74 -0.03
CA ASN A 161 -0.48 -7.57 -0.83
C ASN A 161 0.51 -6.63 -0.10
N LEU A 162 1.41 -7.21 0.68
CA LEU A 162 2.51 -6.50 1.32
C LEU A 162 3.80 -6.68 0.51
N VAL A 163 4.69 -5.70 0.62
CA VAL A 163 6.11 -5.85 0.32
C VAL A 163 6.84 -5.90 1.65
N ILE A 164 7.37 -7.05 2.01
CA ILE A 164 8.07 -7.29 3.27
C ILE A 164 9.57 -7.24 2.98
N SER A 165 10.25 -6.24 3.51
CA SER A 165 11.70 -6.08 3.40
C SER A 165 12.36 -6.69 4.63
N CYS A 166 13.04 -7.81 4.44
CA CYS A 166 13.74 -8.54 5.49
C CYS A 166 15.22 -8.18 5.52
N GLY A 167 15.81 -8.17 6.72
CA GLY A 167 17.26 -8.15 6.89
C GLY A 167 17.95 -9.39 6.31
N GLY A 168 19.25 -9.32 6.04
CA GLY A 168 20.01 -10.43 5.48
C GLY A 168 20.01 -11.68 6.37
N GLY A 169 19.77 -11.52 7.68
CA GLY A 169 19.73 -12.62 8.65
C GLY A 169 18.42 -13.39 8.70
N ALA A 170 17.32 -12.82 8.21
CA ALA A 170 15.98 -13.43 8.31
C ALA A 170 15.90 -14.81 7.59
N ALA A 171 16.65 -14.97 6.50
CA ALA A 171 16.69 -16.22 5.74
C ALA A 171 17.59 -17.31 6.34
N LEU A 172 18.39 -17.00 7.37
CA LEU A 172 19.34 -17.95 7.97
C LEU A 172 18.66 -18.99 8.87
N ARG A 173 17.47 -18.70 9.39
CA ARG A 173 16.69 -19.67 10.18
C ARG A 173 15.74 -20.46 9.29
N ALA A 174 15.80 -21.78 9.37
CA ALA A 174 14.91 -22.69 8.64
C ALA A 174 13.42 -22.39 8.90
N VAL A 175 13.05 -22.03 10.13
CA VAL A 175 11.67 -21.66 10.51
C VAL A 175 11.21 -20.38 9.79
N SER A 176 12.05 -19.35 9.74
CA SER A 176 11.74 -18.10 9.02
C SER A 176 11.61 -18.37 7.51
N TYR A 177 12.50 -19.19 6.94
CA TYR A 177 12.45 -19.57 5.53
C TYR A 177 11.13 -20.30 5.18
N THR A 178 10.67 -21.21 6.03
CA THR A 178 9.40 -21.93 5.83
C THR A 178 8.21 -20.96 5.81
N HIS A 179 8.22 -19.93 6.66
CA HIS A 179 7.18 -18.91 6.67
C HIS A 179 7.25 -17.93 5.49
N LEU A 180 8.39 -17.84 4.81
CA LEU A 180 8.56 -17.01 3.61
C LEU A 180 8.07 -17.70 2.33
N THR A 181 7.96 -19.03 2.33
CA THR A 181 7.70 -19.85 1.14
C THR A 181 6.32 -20.51 1.10
N LEU A 182 5.49 -20.32 2.13
CA LEU A 182 4.10 -20.74 2.21
C LEU A 182 3.16 -19.59 1.83
#